data_da918916be281264cb5a00f0d6702a44
#
_entry.id   da918916be281264cb5a00f0d6702a44
#
_cell.length_a   1.000
_cell.length_b   1.000
_cell.length_c   1.000
_cell.angle_alpha   90.00
_cell.angle_beta   90.00
_cell.angle_gamma   90.00
#
_symmetry.space_group_name_H-M   'P 1'
#
loop_
_entity.id
_entity.type
_entity.pdbx_description
1 polymer ?
#
loop_
_entity_poly.entity_id
_entity_poly.type
_entity_poly.pdbx_seq_one_letter_code
_entity_poly.pdbx_strand_id
1 'polypeptide(L)'
;YAPTDNVSELTARTNDEGWATVFVEWLKVSKLQPKDALFIFSVGGGNLEKNISPNLVEAIKLAKSVGAKVTGVVGRDGGYTAQAADACVIVPTVNPETITPHSEAFQAVVWHLLVSHPKLKANQTKWESAVK
;
A
#
# COMPACT_ATOMS: atom_id res chain seq x y z
N TYR A 1 1.45 9.96 3.79
CA TYR A 1 1.27 10.63 2.48
C TYR A 1 0.92 9.57 1.44
N ALA A 2 0.07 9.92 0.46
CA ALA A 2 -0.29 9.05 -0.65
C ALA A 2 0.28 9.60 -1.96
N PRO A 3 1.02 8.81 -2.74
CA PRO A 3 1.55 9.26 -4.04
C PRO A 3 0.46 9.58 -5.06
N THR A 4 -0.77 9.17 -4.79
CA THR A 4 -1.95 9.41 -5.65
C THR A 4 -2.65 10.73 -5.37
N ASP A 5 -2.26 11.48 -4.34
CA ASP A 5 -2.93 12.73 -3.96
C ASP A 5 -2.64 13.88 -4.95
N ASN A 6 -1.53 13.79 -5.69
CA ASN A 6 -1.19 14.76 -6.72
C ASN A 6 -1.43 14.16 -8.11
N VAL A 7 -2.61 14.37 -8.65
CA VAL A 7 -3.01 13.86 -9.97
C VAL A 7 -2.13 14.43 -11.09
N SER A 8 -1.69 15.67 -10.99
CA SER A 8 -0.81 16.28 -12.01
C SER A 8 0.53 15.56 -12.09
N GLU A 9 1.15 15.23 -10.97
CA GLU A 9 2.40 14.47 -10.94
C GLU A 9 2.18 13.03 -11.44
N LEU A 10 1.12 12.38 -10.98
CA LEU A 10 0.78 11.01 -11.38
C LEU A 10 0.62 10.90 -12.89
N THR A 11 -0.13 11.83 -13.50
CA THR A 11 -0.39 11.81 -14.94
C THR A 11 0.84 12.20 -15.75
N ALA A 12 1.62 13.19 -15.31
CA ALA A 12 2.87 13.58 -15.98
C ALA A 12 3.86 12.41 -15.99
N ARG A 13 4.12 11.78 -14.85
CA ARG A 13 5.02 10.61 -14.76
C ARG A 13 4.52 9.44 -15.61
N THR A 14 3.22 9.19 -15.62
CA THR A 14 2.65 8.11 -16.46
C THR A 14 2.90 8.39 -17.94
N ASN A 15 2.72 9.63 -18.36
CA ASN A 15 2.89 10.04 -19.77
C ASN A 15 4.36 10.04 -20.19
N ASP A 16 5.25 10.57 -19.38
CA ASP A 16 6.63 10.86 -19.75
C ASP A 16 7.59 9.70 -19.44
N GLU A 17 7.34 8.95 -18.39
CA GLU A 17 8.24 7.92 -17.85
C GLU A 17 7.60 6.52 -17.78
N GLY A 18 6.27 6.44 -17.95
CA GLY A 18 5.49 5.21 -17.92
C GLY A 18 4.98 4.82 -16.53
N TRP A 19 3.93 4.00 -16.52
CA TRP A 19 3.18 3.61 -15.32
C TRP A 19 4.04 2.96 -14.23
N ALA A 20 5.08 2.22 -14.58
CA ALA A 20 5.94 1.56 -13.60
C ALA A 20 6.69 2.55 -12.69
N THR A 21 6.92 3.78 -13.15
CA THR A 21 7.75 4.77 -12.45
C THR A 21 6.98 5.61 -11.44
N VAL A 22 5.66 5.67 -11.55
CA VAL A 22 4.83 6.67 -10.82
C VAL A 22 5.07 6.69 -9.31
N PHE A 23 5.20 5.54 -8.66
CA PHE A 23 5.42 5.47 -7.23
C PHE A 23 6.90 5.50 -6.87
N VAL A 24 7.74 4.80 -7.61
CA VAL A 24 9.17 4.72 -7.30
C VAL A 24 9.84 6.09 -7.43
N GLU A 25 9.52 6.88 -8.46
CA GLU A 25 10.09 8.21 -8.63
C GLU A 25 9.52 9.21 -7.60
N TRP A 26 8.23 9.09 -7.26
CA TRP A 26 7.65 9.87 -6.16
C TRP A 26 8.39 9.60 -4.83
N LEU A 27 8.68 8.34 -4.52
CA LEU A 27 9.40 7.95 -3.32
C LEU A 27 10.85 8.48 -3.29
N LYS A 28 11.53 8.50 -4.44
CA LYS A 28 12.88 9.08 -4.56
C LYS A 28 12.87 10.59 -4.29
N VAL A 29 11.94 11.32 -4.91
CA VAL A 29 11.80 12.77 -4.72
C VAL A 29 11.41 13.09 -3.28
N SER A 30 10.56 12.26 -2.67
CA SER A 30 10.17 12.36 -1.26
C SER A 30 11.28 11.93 -0.29
N LYS A 31 12.43 11.47 -0.82
CA LYS A 31 13.62 11.06 -0.04
C LYS A 31 13.31 9.93 0.96
N LEU A 32 12.71 8.86 0.45
CA LEU A 32 12.45 7.64 1.24
C LEU A 32 13.72 7.20 2.00
N GLN A 33 13.58 6.92 3.29
CA GLN A 33 14.68 6.61 4.20
C GLN A 33 14.41 5.32 4.97
N PRO A 34 15.43 4.70 5.61
CA PRO A 34 15.27 3.46 6.39
C PRO A 34 14.27 3.54 7.55
N LYS A 35 14.02 4.74 8.07
CA LYS A 35 13.03 4.99 9.14
C LYS A 35 11.58 5.07 8.65
N ASP A 36 11.38 5.12 7.34
CA ASP A 36 10.06 5.20 6.73
C ASP A 36 9.47 3.80 6.49
N ALA A 37 8.18 3.78 6.20
CA ALA A 37 7.48 2.56 5.84
C ALA A 37 6.52 2.80 4.68
N LEU A 38 6.45 1.83 3.77
CA LEU A 38 5.37 1.73 2.80
C LEU A 38 4.21 0.94 3.40
N PHE A 39 3.00 1.47 3.22
CA PHE A 39 1.78 0.75 3.53
C PHE A 39 0.98 0.56 2.23
N ILE A 40 0.87 -0.68 1.78
CA ILE A 40 0.33 -1.04 0.47
C ILE A 40 -1.10 -1.54 0.60
N PHE A 41 -1.98 -0.95 -0.19
CA PHE A 41 -3.33 -1.43 -0.43
C PHE A 41 -3.44 -1.90 -1.87
N SER A 42 -3.71 -3.18 -2.07
CA SER A 42 -3.85 -3.74 -3.42
C SER A 42 -4.71 -5.00 -3.38
N VAL A 43 -5.52 -5.21 -4.39
CA VAL A 43 -6.30 -6.45 -4.50
C VAL A 43 -5.40 -7.64 -4.83
N GLY A 44 -4.42 -7.48 -5.71
CA GLY A 44 -3.56 -8.57 -6.17
C GLY A 44 -2.11 -8.53 -5.66
N GLY A 45 -1.70 -7.44 -4.99
CA GLY A 45 -0.35 -7.31 -4.45
C GLY A 45 0.78 -7.16 -5.47
N GLY A 46 0.48 -7.08 -6.76
CA GLY A 46 1.46 -7.03 -7.84
C GLY A 46 2.06 -8.40 -8.19
N ASN A 47 2.63 -8.52 -9.39
CA ASN A 47 3.30 -9.73 -9.84
C ASN A 47 4.49 -9.37 -10.76
N LEU A 48 5.69 -9.76 -10.34
CA LEU A 48 6.92 -9.43 -11.05
C LEU A 48 7.02 -10.17 -12.39
N GLU A 49 6.70 -11.47 -12.43
CA GLU A 49 6.84 -12.30 -13.63
C GLU A 49 5.82 -11.93 -14.70
N LYS A 50 4.58 -11.64 -14.28
CA LYS A 50 3.46 -11.30 -15.17
C LYS A 50 3.35 -9.79 -15.44
N ASN A 51 4.26 -8.99 -14.90
CA ASN A 51 4.25 -7.53 -15.01
C ASN A 51 2.90 -6.89 -14.61
N ILE A 52 2.27 -7.41 -13.54
CA ILE A 52 1.01 -6.88 -13.00
C ILE A 52 1.34 -5.87 -11.90
N SER A 53 0.75 -4.67 -11.98
CA SER A 53 1.02 -3.54 -11.07
C SER A 53 2.52 -3.27 -10.90
N PRO A 54 3.28 -3.05 -12.00
CA PRO A 54 4.72 -2.81 -11.93
C PRO A 54 5.08 -1.60 -11.08
N ASN A 55 4.20 -0.60 -10.99
CA ASN A 55 4.34 0.55 -10.10
C ASN A 55 4.50 0.14 -8.61
N LEU A 56 3.72 -0.83 -8.13
CA LEU A 56 3.88 -1.37 -6.78
C LEU A 56 5.18 -2.16 -6.64
N VAL A 57 5.49 -3.00 -7.61
CA VAL A 57 6.70 -3.82 -7.61
C VAL A 57 7.95 -2.96 -7.50
N GLU A 58 8.06 -1.91 -8.33
CA GLU A 58 9.22 -1.01 -8.32
C GLU A 58 9.30 -0.18 -7.01
N ALA A 59 8.17 0.26 -6.46
CA ALA A 59 8.13 0.92 -5.16
C ALA A 59 8.64 0.01 -4.03
N ILE A 60 8.22 -1.26 -4.02
CA ILE A 60 8.68 -2.25 -3.03
C ILE A 60 10.18 -2.51 -3.17
N LYS A 61 10.69 -2.68 -4.40
CA LYS A 61 12.13 -2.87 -4.65
C LYS A 61 12.96 -1.70 -4.10
N LEU A 62 12.52 -0.47 -4.36
CA LEU A 62 13.18 0.71 -3.83
C LEU A 62 13.15 0.71 -2.30
N ALA A 63 11.99 0.47 -1.66
CA ALA A 63 11.88 0.42 -0.21
C ALA A 63 12.85 -0.59 0.40
N LYS A 64 12.91 -1.80 -0.14
CA LYS A 64 13.86 -2.83 0.32
C LYS A 64 15.31 -2.40 0.11
N SER A 65 15.65 -1.77 -1.02
CA SER A 65 17.02 -1.32 -1.31
C SER A 65 17.51 -0.22 -0.36
N VAL A 66 16.62 0.66 0.10
CA VAL A 66 16.98 1.71 1.06
C VAL A 66 16.81 1.27 2.52
N GLY A 67 16.30 0.06 2.77
CA GLY A 67 16.08 -0.46 4.13
C GLY A 67 14.78 0.03 4.79
N ALA A 68 13.88 0.65 4.05
CA ALA A 68 12.56 1.03 4.54
C ALA A 68 11.67 -0.20 4.73
N LYS A 69 10.73 -0.12 5.68
CA LYS A 69 9.78 -1.20 5.93
C LYS A 69 8.68 -1.25 4.88
N VAL A 70 8.22 -2.45 4.59
CA VAL A 70 7.08 -2.68 3.70
C VAL A 70 6.00 -3.43 4.47
N THR A 71 4.81 -2.88 4.47
CA THR A 71 3.62 -3.50 5.06
C THR A 71 2.45 -3.40 4.07
N GLY A 72 1.43 -4.24 4.23
CA GLY A 72 0.30 -4.17 3.31
C GLY A 72 -0.93 -4.94 3.75
N VAL A 73 -2.03 -4.63 3.08
CA VAL A 73 -3.27 -5.39 3.12
C VAL A 73 -3.66 -5.71 1.69
N VAL A 74 -3.66 -6.97 1.34
CA VAL A 74 -3.84 -7.46 -0.02
C VAL A 74 -4.89 -8.58 -0.07
N GLY A 75 -5.40 -8.87 -1.24
CA GLY A 75 -6.27 -10.02 -1.48
C GLY A 75 -5.56 -11.11 -2.27
N ARG A 76 -6.33 -12.01 -2.87
CA ARG A 76 -5.86 -13.14 -3.68
C ARG A 76 -4.83 -13.98 -2.92
N ASP A 77 -3.69 -14.24 -3.54
CA ASP A 77 -2.52 -14.94 -2.99
C ASP A 77 -1.50 -13.98 -2.33
N GLY A 78 -1.82 -12.69 -2.32
CA GLY A 78 -0.95 -11.65 -1.76
C GLY A 78 0.09 -11.08 -2.73
N GLY A 79 0.35 -11.76 -3.84
CA GLY A 79 1.27 -11.33 -4.88
C GLY A 79 2.69 -11.01 -4.39
N TYR A 80 3.37 -10.13 -5.12
CA TYR A 80 4.72 -9.69 -4.76
C TYR A 80 4.77 -8.93 -3.42
N THR A 81 3.71 -8.22 -3.07
CA THR A 81 3.62 -7.52 -1.78
C THR A 81 3.78 -8.48 -0.62
N ALA A 82 3.02 -9.59 -0.60
CA ALA A 82 3.09 -10.56 0.50
C ALA A 82 4.47 -11.26 0.58
N GLN A 83 5.13 -11.47 -0.56
CA GLN A 83 6.45 -12.09 -0.60
C GLN A 83 7.56 -11.19 -0.03
N ALA A 84 7.47 -9.89 -0.27
CA ALA A 84 8.52 -8.92 0.05
C ALA A 84 8.27 -8.13 1.34
N ALA A 85 7.04 -8.10 1.84
CA ALA A 85 6.66 -7.29 3.00
C ALA A 85 7.26 -7.81 4.32
N ASP A 86 7.54 -6.89 5.22
CA ASP A 86 7.91 -7.20 6.61
C ASP A 86 6.69 -7.67 7.42
N ALA A 87 5.48 -7.19 7.06
CA ALA A 87 4.20 -7.66 7.57
C ALA A 87 3.09 -7.45 6.53
N CYS A 88 2.26 -8.45 6.32
CA CYS A 88 1.18 -8.37 5.35
C CYS A 88 -0.06 -9.12 5.82
N VAL A 89 -1.21 -8.46 5.72
CA VAL A 89 -2.51 -9.10 5.90
C VAL A 89 -3.02 -9.54 4.53
N ILE A 90 -3.36 -10.81 4.38
CA ILE A 90 -3.98 -11.34 3.17
C ILE A 90 -5.45 -11.59 3.45
N VAL A 91 -6.33 -10.85 2.77
CA VAL A 91 -7.77 -11.06 2.82
C VAL A 91 -8.11 -12.33 2.04
N PRO A 92 -8.67 -13.36 2.69
CA PRO A 92 -8.89 -14.64 2.03
C PRO A 92 -9.94 -14.53 0.93
N THR A 93 -9.71 -15.23 -0.17
CA THR A 93 -10.68 -15.37 -1.26
C THR A 93 -11.73 -16.42 -0.88
N VAL A 94 -12.90 -15.97 -0.48
CA VAL A 94 -14.05 -16.85 -0.17
C VAL A 94 -14.99 -17.05 -1.37
N ASN A 95 -15.01 -16.08 -2.28
CA ASN A 95 -15.76 -16.16 -3.54
C ASN A 95 -14.94 -15.47 -4.65
N PRO A 96 -14.57 -16.18 -5.72
CA PRO A 96 -13.79 -15.61 -6.82
C PRO A 96 -14.45 -14.43 -7.53
N GLU A 97 -15.79 -14.37 -7.54
CA GLU A 97 -16.52 -13.29 -8.23
C GLU A 97 -16.54 -11.97 -7.42
N THR A 98 -16.21 -12.03 -6.12
CA THR A 98 -16.26 -10.88 -5.22
C THR A 98 -14.90 -10.57 -4.57
N ILE A 99 -13.81 -10.98 -5.18
CA ILE A 99 -12.45 -10.76 -4.65
C ILE A 99 -12.20 -9.25 -4.43
N THR A 100 -12.44 -8.43 -5.43
CA THR A 100 -12.18 -6.98 -5.36
C THR A 100 -13.00 -6.30 -4.26
N PRO A 101 -14.34 -6.37 -4.25
CA PRO A 101 -15.11 -5.70 -3.22
C PRO A 101 -14.82 -6.22 -1.81
N HIS A 102 -14.57 -7.51 -1.62
CA HIS A 102 -14.18 -8.04 -0.31
C HIS A 102 -12.79 -7.56 0.12
N SER A 103 -11.81 -7.61 -0.78
CA SER A 103 -10.46 -7.14 -0.45
C SER A 103 -10.48 -5.66 -0.05
N GLU A 104 -11.14 -4.81 -0.81
CA GLU A 104 -11.21 -3.37 -0.55
C GLU A 104 -11.99 -3.04 0.72
N ALA A 105 -13.10 -3.73 0.97
CA ALA A 105 -13.85 -3.56 2.21
C ALA A 105 -13.00 -3.93 3.45
N PHE A 106 -12.29 -5.05 3.40
CA PHE A 106 -11.41 -5.46 4.50
C PHE A 106 -10.14 -4.62 4.62
N GLN A 107 -9.63 -4.05 3.54
CA GLN A 107 -8.58 -3.04 3.62
C GLN A 107 -9.02 -1.87 4.50
N ALA A 108 -10.26 -1.39 4.32
CA ALA A 108 -10.81 -0.34 5.18
C ALA A 108 -10.95 -0.79 6.64
N VAL A 109 -11.46 -1.98 6.90
CA VAL A 109 -11.57 -2.54 8.25
C VAL A 109 -10.21 -2.62 8.94
N VAL A 110 -9.19 -3.13 8.22
CA VAL A 110 -7.84 -3.32 8.78
C VAL A 110 -7.17 -1.98 9.07
N TRP A 111 -7.23 -0.98 8.15
CA TRP A 111 -6.59 0.29 8.45
C TRP A 111 -7.28 1.04 9.59
N HIS A 112 -8.62 0.95 9.72
CA HIS A 112 -9.33 1.47 10.89
C HIS A 112 -8.88 0.80 12.18
N LEU A 113 -8.72 -0.54 12.18
CA LEU A 113 -8.17 -1.27 13.31
C LEU A 113 -6.78 -0.76 13.69
N LEU A 114 -5.88 -0.60 12.71
CA LEU A 114 -4.50 -0.18 12.96
C LEU A 114 -4.42 1.23 13.54
N VAL A 115 -5.16 2.20 12.98
CA VAL A 115 -5.12 3.59 13.47
C VAL A 115 -5.84 3.79 14.80
N SER A 116 -6.75 2.87 15.16
CA SER A 116 -7.50 2.92 16.43
C SER A 116 -6.84 2.11 17.54
N HIS A 117 -5.94 1.19 17.20
CA HIS A 117 -5.38 0.22 18.15
C HIS A 117 -4.58 0.93 19.25
N PRO A 118 -4.81 0.60 20.55
CA PRO A 118 -4.19 1.32 21.68
C PRO A 118 -2.66 1.38 21.63
N LYS A 119 -2.00 0.35 21.06
CA LYS A 119 -0.53 0.30 20.96
C LYS A 119 0.03 1.00 19.71
N LEU A 120 -0.81 1.35 18.72
CA LEU A 120 -0.38 1.86 17.43
C LEU A 120 -0.80 3.31 17.21
N LYS A 121 -1.93 3.73 17.77
CA LYS A 121 -2.41 5.11 17.62
C LYS A 121 -1.45 6.10 18.26
N ALA A 122 -1.08 7.14 17.52
CA ALA A 122 -0.23 8.21 18.02
C ALA A 122 -0.98 9.25 18.86
N ASN A 123 -2.28 9.45 18.57
CA ASN A 123 -3.13 10.44 19.22
C ASN A 123 -4.52 9.85 19.54
N GLN A 124 -5.24 10.48 20.46
CA GLN A 124 -6.64 10.15 20.71
C GLN A 124 -7.48 10.58 19.51
N THR A 125 -8.45 9.73 19.13
CA THR A 125 -9.42 10.05 18.09
C THR A 125 -10.40 11.10 18.63
N LYS A 126 -10.73 12.11 17.80
CA LYS A 126 -11.60 13.21 18.23
C LYS A 126 -13.09 12.89 18.10
N TRP A 127 -13.44 11.98 17.18
CA TRP A 127 -14.85 11.64 16.92
C TRP A 127 -15.47 10.87 18.09
N GLU A 128 -14.79 9.91 18.67
CA GLU A 128 -15.27 9.13 19.82
C GLU A 128 -15.32 9.96 21.11
N SER A 129 -14.55 11.05 21.18
CA SER A 129 -14.59 11.98 22.31
C SER A 129 -15.78 12.96 22.25
N ALA A 130 -16.48 13.05 21.13
CA ALA A 130 -17.66 13.90 20.99
C ALA A 130 -18.92 13.32 21.66
N VAL A 131 -18.89 12.06 22.04
CA VAL A 131 -19.97 11.41 22.79
C VAL A 131 -19.63 11.50 24.28
N LYS A 132 -20.16 12.52 24.93
CA LYS A 132 -20.22 12.62 26.39
C LYS A 132 -21.65 12.42 26.85
#